data_d330d69c91a6e0ab7ad8f160a206d24f
#
_entry.id   d330d69c91a6e0ab7ad8f160a206d24f
#
_cell.length_a   1.000
_cell.length_b   1.000
_cell.length_c   1.000
_cell.angle_alpha   90.00
_cell.angle_beta   90.00
_cell.angle_gamma   90.00
#
_symmetry.space_group_name_H-M   'P 1'
#
loop_
_entity.id
_entity.type
_entity.pdbx_description
1 polymer ?
#
loop_
_entity_poly.entity_id
_entity_poly.type
_entity_poly.pdbx_seq_one_letter_code
_entity_poly.pdbx_strand_id
1 'polypeptide(L)'
;MNLFKGILEVFLDTLYPNRCVGCGEIIGEGDGFCDYCFEMLPKTAEDNRCKVCGSRKKDCLCNYRVFHFTSATAPYYNDGVAKKAMWDFKFRRKLQFAKVCARQMALTVKTDFYGVDFD
;
A
#
# COMPACT_ATOMS: atom_id res chain seq x y z
N MET A 1 4.44 -37.11 -2.79
CA MET A 1 3.81 -36.12 -1.91
C MET A 1 3.46 -34.92 -2.79
N ASN A 2 2.22 -34.51 -2.83
CA ASN A 2 1.78 -33.18 -3.28
C ASN A 2 0.85 -33.11 -4.49
N LEU A 3 0.39 -34.21 -5.05
CA LEU A 3 -0.73 -34.13 -6.00
C LEU A 3 -2.00 -33.59 -5.30
N PHE A 4 -2.22 -34.02 -4.06
CA PHE A 4 -3.33 -33.57 -3.21
C PHE A 4 -3.22 -32.06 -2.86
N LYS A 5 -2.00 -31.57 -2.64
CA LYS A 5 -1.75 -30.16 -2.32
C LYS A 5 -1.99 -29.26 -3.52
N GLY A 6 -1.55 -29.70 -4.72
CA GLY A 6 -1.80 -28.98 -5.96
C GLY A 6 -3.28 -28.94 -6.35
N ILE A 7 -4.02 -30.04 -6.17
CA ILE A 7 -5.46 -30.08 -6.42
C ILE A 7 -6.22 -29.18 -5.45
N LEU A 8 -5.84 -29.16 -4.17
CA LEU A 8 -6.45 -28.29 -3.17
C LEU A 8 -6.16 -26.79 -3.46
N GLU A 9 -4.93 -26.47 -3.86
CA GLU A 9 -4.56 -25.09 -4.24
C GLU A 9 -5.39 -24.61 -5.45
N VAL A 10 -5.47 -25.41 -6.53
CA VAL A 10 -6.29 -25.07 -7.70
C VAL A 10 -7.77 -24.93 -7.32
N PHE A 11 -8.28 -25.78 -6.45
CA PHE A 11 -9.66 -25.71 -5.99
C PHE A 11 -9.93 -24.45 -5.15
N LEU A 12 -9.00 -24.10 -4.25
CA LEU A 12 -9.09 -22.89 -3.44
C LEU A 12 -8.97 -21.63 -4.29
N ASP A 13 -8.06 -21.61 -5.26
CA ASP A 13 -7.91 -20.48 -6.18
C ASP A 13 -9.13 -20.29 -7.08
N THR A 14 -9.84 -21.38 -7.41
CA THR A 14 -11.09 -21.30 -8.17
C THR A 14 -12.24 -20.75 -7.32
N LEU A 15 -12.32 -21.13 -6.04
CA LEU A 15 -13.37 -20.67 -5.13
C LEU A 15 -13.09 -19.27 -4.56
N TYR A 16 -11.82 -18.96 -4.34
CA TYR A 16 -11.36 -17.70 -3.75
C TYR A 16 -10.26 -17.06 -4.60
N PRO A 17 -10.57 -16.63 -5.83
CA PRO A 17 -9.58 -16.05 -6.71
C PRO A 17 -9.02 -14.76 -6.10
N ASN A 18 -7.73 -14.49 -6.39
CA ASN A 18 -7.11 -13.21 -6.02
C ASN A 18 -7.90 -12.07 -6.67
N ARG A 19 -8.21 -11.07 -5.87
CA ARG A 19 -8.95 -9.88 -6.33
C ARG A 19 -8.15 -8.62 -6.08
N CYS A 20 -8.24 -7.71 -7.03
CA CYS A 20 -7.68 -6.37 -6.88
C CYS A 20 -8.25 -5.69 -5.62
N VAL A 21 -7.35 -5.22 -4.75
CA VAL A 21 -7.74 -4.51 -3.51
C VAL A 21 -8.32 -3.12 -3.79
N GLY A 22 -8.12 -2.59 -5.00
CA GLY A 22 -8.67 -1.33 -5.46
C GLY A 22 -10.10 -1.46 -6.02
N CYS A 23 -10.29 -2.23 -7.09
CA CYS A 23 -11.56 -2.34 -7.80
C CYS A 23 -12.34 -3.63 -7.53
N GLY A 24 -11.69 -4.68 -7.00
CA GLY A 24 -12.31 -5.98 -6.75
C GLY A 24 -12.31 -6.93 -7.94
N GLU A 25 -11.77 -6.55 -9.08
CA GLU A 25 -11.60 -7.44 -10.25
C GLU A 25 -10.73 -8.63 -9.92
N ILE A 26 -11.01 -9.76 -10.56
CA ILE A 26 -10.17 -10.96 -10.45
C ILE A 26 -8.84 -10.67 -11.14
N ILE A 27 -7.76 -10.86 -10.41
CA ILE A 27 -6.39 -10.73 -10.89
C ILE A 27 -5.69 -12.09 -10.80
N GLY A 28 -4.74 -12.35 -11.69
CA GLY A 28 -3.89 -13.52 -11.59
C GLY A 28 -2.88 -13.41 -10.43
N GLU A 29 -1.75 -14.06 -10.58
CA GLU A 29 -0.63 -13.87 -9.67
C GLU A 29 -0.13 -12.43 -9.77
N GLY A 30 -0.14 -11.71 -8.65
CA GLY A 30 0.29 -10.32 -8.64
C GLY A 30 0.28 -9.68 -7.25
N ASP A 31 0.66 -8.42 -7.19
CA ASP A 31 0.88 -7.67 -5.96
C ASP A 31 -0.41 -7.10 -5.31
N GLY A 32 -1.58 -7.67 -5.63
CA GLY A 32 -2.85 -7.29 -5.01
C GLY A 32 -3.58 -6.13 -5.68
N PHE A 33 -2.99 -5.45 -6.66
CA PHE A 33 -3.66 -4.47 -7.52
C PHE A 33 -3.65 -4.97 -8.98
N CYS A 34 -4.70 -4.66 -9.75
CA CYS A 34 -4.64 -4.74 -11.19
C CYS A 34 -3.80 -3.58 -11.76
N ASP A 35 -3.34 -3.70 -13.01
CA ASP A 35 -2.47 -2.70 -13.63
C ASP A 35 -3.10 -1.29 -13.60
N TYR A 36 -4.38 -1.19 -13.92
CA TYR A 36 -5.11 0.08 -13.88
C TYR A 36 -5.12 0.71 -12.48
N CYS A 37 -5.49 -0.06 -11.45
CA CYS A 37 -5.51 0.46 -10.08
C CYS A 37 -4.11 0.80 -9.57
N PHE A 38 -3.10 0.05 -9.99
CA PHE A 38 -1.70 0.32 -9.63
C PHE A 38 -1.19 1.63 -10.24
N GLU A 39 -1.55 1.93 -11.48
CA GLU A 39 -1.23 3.20 -12.13
C GLU A 39 -1.95 4.38 -11.47
N MET A 40 -3.18 4.15 -11.00
CA MET A 40 -4.00 5.18 -10.35
C MET A 40 -3.66 5.40 -8.86
N LEU A 41 -2.69 4.67 -8.30
CA LEU A 41 -2.26 4.88 -6.92
C LEU A 41 -1.60 6.27 -6.75
N PRO A 42 -2.02 7.04 -5.73
CA PRO A 42 -1.44 8.36 -5.44
C PRO A 42 -0.07 8.20 -4.74
N LYS A 43 0.95 7.87 -5.53
CA LYS A 43 2.30 7.61 -5.05
C LYS A 43 2.95 8.88 -4.51
N THR A 44 3.57 8.79 -3.34
CA THR A 44 4.27 9.94 -2.73
C THR A 44 5.63 10.20 -3.37
N ALA A 45 6.27 9.17 -3.93
CA ALA A 45 7.60 9.27 -4.56
C ALA A 45 7.59 10.14 -5.83
N GLU A 46 6.45 10.22 -6.51
CA GLU A 46 6.29 10.97 -7.76
C GLU A 46 5.91 12.44 -7.53
N ASP A 47 5.68 12.84 -6.29
CA ASP A 47 5.16 14.15 -5.93
C ASP A 47 6.16 14.93 -5.07
N ASN A 48 6.08 16.28 -5.16
CA ASN A 48 6.88 17.17 -4.32
C ASN A 48 6.25 17.26 -2.92
N ARG A 49 6.63 16.34 -2.05
CA ARG A 49 6.13 16.23 -0.68
C ARG A 49 7.01 16.94 0.34
N CYS A 50 6.43 17.30 1.46
CA CYS A 50 7.15 17.78 2.62
C CYS A 50 7.92 16.63 3.28
N LYS A 51 9.21 16.79 3.48
CA LYS A 51 10.06 15.77 4.11
C LYS A 51 9.80 15.62 5.62
N VAL A 52 9.19 16.60 6.25
CA VAL A 52 8.87 16.57 7.68
C VAL A 52 7.57 15.84 7.93
N CYS A 53 6.44 16.33 7.42
CA CYS A 53 5.12 15.75 7.70
C CYS A 53 4.64 14.74 6.65
N GLY A 54 5.34 14.58 5.53
CA GLY A 54 4.98 13.65 4.46
C GLY A 54 3.81 14.08 3.58
N SER A 55 3.15 15.21 3.86
CA SER A 55 2.04 15.74 3.08
C SER A 55 2.51 16.36 1.76
N ARG A 56 1.59 16.50 0.80
CA ARG A 56 1.84 17.37 -0.36
C ARG A 56 2.21 18.77 0.13
N LYS A 57 3.11 19.45 -0.53
CA LYS A 57 3.56 20.78 -0.10
C LYS A 57 2.42 21.79 0.05
N LYS A 58 1.43 21.74 -0.83
CA LYS A 58 0.23 22.59 -0.75
C LYS A 58 -0.63 22.35 0.49
N ASP A 59 -0.59 21.13 1.04
CA ASP A 59 -1.38 20.69 2.20
C ASP A 59 -0.52 20.62 3.47
N CYS A 60 0.72 21.10 3.41
CA CYS A 60 1.67 21.04 4.51
C CYS A 60 1.26 21.99 5.65
N LEU A 61 1.20 21.47 6.85
CA LEU A 61 0.83 22.21 8.06
C LEU A 61 2.00 22.45 9.02
N CYS A 62 3.25 22.22 8.59
CA CYS A 62 4.43 22.36 9.44
C CYS A 62 4.62 23.77 10.03
N ASN A 63 4.11 24.81 9.35
CA ASN A 63 4.13 26.17 9.85
C ASN A 63 3.07 26.44 10.94
N TYR A 64 2.08 25.57 11.10
CA TYR A 64 0.93 25.76 11.98
C TYR A 64 0.84 24.70 13.08
N ARG A 65 1.59 23.60 12.93
CA ARG A 65 1.59 22.48 13.89
C ARG A 65 3.02 22.08 14.23
N VAL A 66 3.24 21.82 15.51
CA VAL A 66 4.46 21.20 15.99
C VAL A 66 4.26 19.68 15.99
N PHE A 67 5.12 18.97 15.30
CA PHE A 67 5.17 17.50 15.31
C PHE A 67 6.28 17.05 16.26
N HIS A 68 6.03 15.96 16.97
CA HIS A 68 6.98 15.33 17.89
C HIS A 68 7.86 14.27 17.22
N PHE A 69 7.88 14.24 15.90
CA PHE A 69 8.72 13.38 15.09
C PHE A 69 9.56 14.23 14.12
N THR A 70 10.72 13.74 13.73
CA THR A 70 11.65 14.44 12.84
C THR A 70 11.21 14.37 11.39
N SER A 71 10.69 13.23 10.97
CA SER A 71 10.27 12.99 9.58
C SER A 71 9.17 11.91 9.52
N ALA A 72 8.32 12.03 8.53
CA ALA A 72 7.31 11.03 8.24
C ALA A 72 7.33 10.69 6.74
N THR A 73 7.14 9.42 6.43
CA THR A 73 7.00 8.95 5.06
C THR A 73 5.86 7.94 4.94
N ALA A 74 5.34 7.81 3.73
CA ALA A 74 4.35 6.80 3.38
C ALA A 74 4.47 6.49 1.89
N PRO A 75 4.16 5.29 1.41
CA PRO A 75 4.19 4.96 -0.01
C PRO A 75 3.11 5.68 -0.82
N TYR A 76 1.95 5.91 -0.22
CA TYR A 76 0.79 6.50 -0.89
C TYR A 76 0.15 7.59 -0.04
N TYR A 77 -0.45 8.58 -0.69
CA TYR A 77 -1.38 9.49 -0.03
C TYR A 77 -2.70 8.78 0.29
N ASN A 78 -3.38 9.20 1.33
CA ASN A 78 -4.69 8.66 1.71
C ASN A 78 -5.80 9.24 0.83
N ASP A 79 -5.77 8.90 -0.45
CA ASP A 79 -6.65 9.43 -1.49
C ASP A 79 -6.97 8.34 -2.51
N GLY A 80 -8.01 8.53 -3.31
CA GLY A 80 -8.40 7.68 -4.43
C GLY A 80 -8.41 6.17 -4.10
N VAL A 81 -7.70 5.40 -4.91
CA VAL A 81 -7.59 3.94 -4.81
C VAL A 81 -6.97 3.51 -3.49
N ALA A 82 -5.95 4.21 -3.00
CA ALA A 82 -5.28 3.88 -1.73
C ALA A 82 -6.23 4.06 -0.54
N LYS A 83 -7.00 5.13 -0.51
CA LYS A 83 -8.01 5.38 0.53
C LYS A 83 -9.09 4.29 0.54
N LYS A 84 -9.60 3.90 -0.63
CA LYS A 84 -10.58 2.82 -0.75
C LYS A 84 -10.02 1.49 -0.27
N ALA A 85 -8.81 1.13 -0.70
CA ALA A 85 -8.15 -0.11 -0.30
C ALA A 85 -7.89 -0.16 1.22
N MET A 86 -7.47 0.95 1.82
CA MET A 86 -7.29 1.07 3.27
C MET A 86 -8.61 0.94 4.02
N TRP A 87 -9.69 1.53 3.52
CA TRP A 87 -11.01 1.43 4.10
C TRP A 87 -11.54 -0.01 4.06
N ASP A 88 -11.41 -0.68 2.92
CA ASP A 88 -11.78 -2.08 2.73
C ASP A 88 -10.96 -3.02 3.65
N PHE A 89 -9.68 -2.74 3.83
CA PHE A 89 -8.83 -3.46 4.77
C PHE A 89 -9.32 -3.33 6.22
N LYS A 90 -9.60 -2.12 6.67
CA LYS A 90 -10.01 -1.85 8.04
C LYS A 90 -11.41 -2.40 8.37
N PHE A 91 -12.35 -2.25 7.46
CA PHE A 91 -13.78 -2.48 7.74
C PHE A 91 -14.39 -3.68 7.02
N ARG A 92 -13.76 -4.17 5.96
CA ARG A 92 -14.24 -5.32 5.17
C ARG A 92 -13.33 -6.53 5.22
N ARG A 93 -12.32 -6.53 6.09
CA ARG A 93 -11.38 -7.63 6.28
C ARG A 93 -10.64 -8.07 4.99
N LYS A 94 -10.39 -7.18 4.05
CA LYS A 94 -9.60 -7.47 2.86
C LYS A 94 -8.10 -7.49 3.21
N LEU A 95 -7.66 -8.56 3.84
CA LEU A 95 -6.31 -8.71 4.40
C LEU A 95 -5.19 -8.69 3.35
N GLN A 96 -5.51 -8.95 2.09
CA GLN A 96 -4.54 -8.90 0.99
C GLN A 96 -3.83 -7.54 0.90
N PHE A 97 -4.52 -6.46 1.23
CA PHE A 97 -3.93 -5.12 1.25
C PHE A 97 -2.78 -4.98 2.26
N ALA A 98 -2.82 -5.68 3.38
CA ALA A 98 -1.75 -5.64 4.37
C ALA A 98 -0.41 -6.09 3.80
N LYS A 99 -0.41 -7.18 3.01
CA LYS A 99 0.79 -7.72 2.36
C LYS A 99 1.38 -6.74 1.34
N VAL A 100 0.53 -6.17 0.51
CA VAL A 100 0.91 -5.15 -0.48
C VAL A 100 1.47 -3.90 0.21
N CYS A 101 0.75 -3.40 1.22
CA CYS A 101 1.13 -2.21 1.98
C CYS A 101 2.48 -2.42 2.69
N ALA A 102 2.67 -3.55 3.35
CA ALA A 102 3.91 -3.88 4.05
C ALA A 102 5.12 -3.86 3.11
N ARG A 103 4.99 -4.46 1.92
CA ARG A 103 6.06 -4.44 0.90
C ARG A 103 6.39 -3.02 0.47
N GLN A 104 5.39 -2.22 0.16
CA GLN A 104 5.59 -0.84 -0.28
C GLN A 104 6.15 0.05 0.82
N MET A 105 5.69 -0.13 2.06
CA MET A 105 6.26 0.57 3.22
C MET A 105 7.73 0.23 3.42
N ALA A 106 8.11 -1.03 3.34
CA ALA A 106 9.50 -1.46 3.48
C ALA A 106 10.40 -0.83 2.40
N LEU A 107 9.94 -0.78 1.15
CA LEU A 107 10.66 -0.13 0.06
C LEU A 107 10.80 1.38 0.30
N THR A 108 9.74 2.03 0.73
CA THR A 108 9.73 3.48 1.02
C THR A 108 10.68 3.83 2.16
N VAL A 109 10.65 3.07 3.24
CA VAL A 109 11.58 3.25 4.37
C VAL A 109 13.03 3.08 3.92
N LYS A 110 13.31 2.03 3.15
CA LYS A 110 14.66 1.78 2.63
C LYS A 110 15.17 2.91 1.72
N THR A 111 14.28 3.54 0.98
CA THR A 111 14.63 4.64 0.06
C THR A 111 14.78 5.98 0.80
N ASP A 112 13.80 6.33 1.62
CA ASP A 112 13.69 7.65 2.23
C ASP A 112 14.56 7.81 3.47
N PHE A 113 14.83 6.71 4.17
CA PHE A 113 15.64 6.69 5.39
C PHE A 113 16.95 5.92 5.22
N TYR A 114 17.49 5.89 4.02
CA TYR A 114 18.79 5.27 3.77
C TYR A 114 19.88 5.91 4.64
N GLY A 115 20.57 5.08 5.42
CA GLY A 115 21.65 5.55 6.30
C GLY A 115 21.20 6.27 7.57
N VAL A 116 19.91 6.25 7.89
CA VAL A 116 19.36 6.78 9.15
C VAL A 116 19.30 5.67 10.17
N ASP A 117 19.91 5.91 11.33
CA ASP A 117 19.75 5.06 12.50
C ASP A 117 18.43 5.39 13.21
N PHE A 118 17.66 4.37 13.55
CA PHE A 118 16.42 4.50 14.29
C PHE A 118 16.66 4.18 15.76
N ASP A 119 16.12 5.02 16.63
CA ASP A 119 16.14 4.81 18.09
C ASP A 119 15.20 3.68 18.52
#